data_48f1344e8b8b2cc856bf4bb750e60f12
#
_entry.id   48f1344e8b8b2cc856bf4bb750e60f12
#
_cell.length_a   1.000
_cell.length_b   1.000
_cell.length_c   1.000
_cell.angle_alpha   90.00
_cell.angle_beta   90.00
_cell.angle_gamma   90.00
#
_symmetry.space_group_name_H-M   'P 1'
#
loop_
_entity.id
_entity.type
_entity.pdbx_description
1 polymer ?
#
loop_
_entity_poly.entity_id
_entity_poly.type
_entity_poly.pdbx_seq_one_letter_code
_entity_poly.pdbx_strand_id
1 'polypeptide(L)' 'MTMLNTEANLSAPDDFYQELIDAHRDLSAAQSALLNARLILLLANHVGDVAVLRQALAAARQDVDAVK' A
#
# COMPACT_ATOMS: atom_id res chain seq x y z
N MET A 1 12.09 13.66 -14.21
CA MET A 1 12.04 13.30 -12.78
C MET A 1 10.70 12.67 -12.46
N THR A 2 10.71 11.54 -11.78
CA THR A 2 9.49 10.82 -11.45
C THR A 2 8.95 11.30 -10.11
N MET A 3 7.64 11.55 -10.05
CA MET A 3 6.97 12.01 -8.84
C MET A 3 5.81 11.08 -8.50
N LEU A 4 5.53 10.95 -7.22
CA LEU A 4 4.37 10.19 -6.76
C LEU A 4 3.09 10.80 -7.32
N ASN A 5 2.25 9.97 -7.94
CA ASN A 5 0.92 10.39 -8.38
C ASN A 5 -0.05 10.27 -7.20
N THR A 6 -0.54 11.41 -6.73
CA THR A 6 -1.50 11.45 -5.62
C THR A 6 -2.93 11.69 -6.11
N GLU A 7 -3.12 11.82 -7.41
CA GLU A 7 -4.45 11.91 -8.01
C GLU A 7 -5.10 10.53 -8.06
N ALA A 8 -6.42 10.49 -8.17
CA ALA A 8 -7.12 9.23 -8.32
C ALA A 8 -6.69 8.55 -9.63
N ASN A 9 -5.99 7.46 -9.53
CA ASN A 9 -5.35 6.79 -10.67
C ASN A 9 -5.73 5.32 -10.79
N LEU A 10 -6.35 4.75 -9.77
CA LEU A 10 -6.77 3.35 -9.78
C LEU A 10 -8.09 3.22 -10.54
N SER A 11 -8.14 2.34 -11.55
CA SER A 11 -9.31 2.23 -12.44
C SER A 11 -10.54 1.64 -11.77
N ALA A 12 -10.37 0.78 -10.78
CA ALA A 12 -11.48 0.13 -10.09
C ALA A 12 -11.16 0.02 -8.59
N PRO A 13 -11.17 1.16 -7.87
CA PRO A 13 -10.74 1.17 -6.47
C PRO A 13 -11.59 0.30 -5.56
N ASP A 14 -12.91 0.26 -5.79
CA ASP A 14 -13.80 -0.54 -4.95
C ASP A 14 -13.55 -2.03 -5.15
N ASP A 15 -13.27 -2.45 -6.38
CA ASP A 15 -12.96 -3.84 -6.70
C ASP A 15 -11.64 -4.24 -6.04
N PHE A 16 -10.62 -3.39 -6.11
CA PHE A 16 -9.35 -3.69 -5.46
C PHE A 16 -9.50 -3.77 -3.95
N TYR A 17 -10.27 -2.85 -3.37
CA TYR A 17 -10.49 -2.83 -1.92
C TYR A 17 -11.17 -4.13 -1.47
N GLN A 18 -12.15 -4.60 -2.22
CA GLN A 18 -12.84 -5.85 -1.91
C GLN A 18 -11.89 -7.05 -2.01
N GLU A 19 -11.04 -7.09 -3.05
CA GLU A 19 -10.04 -8.15 -3.20
C GLU A 19 -9.01 -8.12 -2.07
N LEU A 20 -8.65 -6.93 -1.61
CA LEU A 20 -7.73 -6.78 -0.49
C LEU A 20 -8.34 -7.35 0.80
N ILE A 21 -9.61 -7.04 1.07
CA ILE A 21 -10.34 -7.58 2.22
C ILE A 21 -10.39 -9.11 2.11
N ASP A 22 -10.74 -9.64 0.94
CA ASP A 22 -10.86 -11.07 0.72
C ASP A 22 -9.52 -11.79 0.92
N ALA A 23 -8.42 -11.16 0.51
CA ALA A 23 -7.08 -11.72 0.70
C ALA A 23 -6.72 -11.87 2.18
N HIS A 24 -7.29 -11.03 3.05
CA HIS A 24 -7.04 -11.08 4.50
C HIS A 24 -8.02 -12.00 5.24
N ARG A 25 -9.00 -12.57 4.55
CA ARG A 25 -10.05 -13.37 5.20
C ARG A 25 -9.46 -14.57 5.91
N ASP A 26 -9.90 -14.79 7.15
CA ASP A 26 -9.50 -15.92 7.99
C ASP A 26 -8.01 -15.93 8.37
N LEU A 27 -7.31 -14.81 8.22
CA LEU A 27 -5.92 -14.69 8.65
C LEU A 27 -5.86 -14.12 10.07
N SER A 28 -4.86 -14.60 10.83
CA SER A 28 -4.51 -13.98 12.11
C SER A 28 -3.88 -12.61 11.87
N ALA A 29 -3.74 -11.82 12.94
CA ALA A 29 -3.06 -10.52 12.85
C ALA A 29 -1.63 -10.67 12.32
N ALA A 30 -0.90 -11.68 12.80
CA ALA A 30 0.48 -11.93 12.33
C ALA A 30 0.51 -12.31 10.85
N GLN A 31 -0.43 -13.14 10.41
CA GLN A 31 -0.53 -13.54 9.00
C GLN A 31 -0.91 -12.36 8.11
N SER A 32 -1.83 -11.50 8.55
CA SER A 32 -2.20 -10.30 7.81
C SER A 32 -1.03 -9.32 7.69
N ALA A 33 -0.24 -9.18 8.76
CA ALA A 33 0.97 -8.35 8.72
C ALA A 33 1.97 -8.87 7.69
N LEU A 34 2.15 -10.20 7.63
CA LEU A 34 3.05 -10.81 6.65
C LEU A 34 2.54 -10.61 5.23
N LEU A 35 1.24 -10.77 4.99
CA LEU A 35 0.65 -10.51 3.68
C LEU A 35 0.91 -9.07 3.25
N ASN A 36 0.66 -8.12 4.15
CA ASN A 36 0.87 -6.70 3.85
C ASN A 36 2.33 -6.39 3.53
N ALA A 37 3.26 -6.95 4.29
CA ALA A 37 4.70 -6.75 4.05
C ALA A 37 5.11 -7.28 2.67
N ARG A 38 4.62 -8.46 2.30
CA ARG A 38 4.90 -9.05 0.99
C ARG A 38 4.29 -8.23 -0.14
N LEU A 39 3.05 -7.76 0.04
CA LEU A 39 2.38 -6.94 -0.95
C LEU A 39 3.15 -5.64 -1.20
N ILE A 40 3.62 -4.99 -0.12
CA ILE A 40 4.42 -3.77 -0.24
C ILE A 40 5.66 -4.03 -1.08
N LEU A 41 6.38 -5.12 -0.84
CA LEU A 41 7.60 -5.45 -1.58
C LEU A 41 7.30 -5.74 -3.05
N LEU A 42 6.22 -6.47 -3.32
CA LEU A 42 5.81 -6.77 -4.70
C LEU A 42 5.45 -5.49 -5.46
N LEU A 43 4.69 -4.60 -4.83
CA LEU A 43 4.31 -3.34 -5.45
C LEU A 43 5.51 -2.41 -5.61
N ALA A 44 6.41 -2.38 -4.63
CA ALA A 44 7.64 -1.60 -4.70
C ALA A 44 8.51 -2.04 -5.87
N ASN A 45 8.64 -3.36 -6.06
CA ASN A 45 9.39 -3.91 -7.19
C ASN A 45 8.72 -3.55 -8.52
N HIS A 46 7.40 -3.58 -8.57
CA HIS A 46 6.67 -3.21 -9.78
C HIS A 46 6.85 -1.73 -10.13
N VAL A 47 6.79 -0.85 -9.14
CA VAL A 47 7.02 0.59 -9.32
C VAL A 47 8.46 0.84 -9.79
N GLY A 48 9.43 0.20 -9.15
CA GLY A 48 10.83 0.21 -9.58
C GLY A 48 11.59 1.52 -9.39
N ASP A 49 11.00 2.50 -8.72
CA ASP A 49 11.62 3.83 -8.54
C ASP A 49 11.64 4.20 -7.05
N VAL A 50 12.82 4.16 -6.46
CA VAL A 50 12.97 4.41 -5.03
C VAL A 50 12.61 5.85 -4.65
N ALA A 51 12.79 6.81 -5.56
CA ALA A 51 12.40 8.20 -5.28
C ALA A 51 10.89 8.33 -5.09
N VAL A 52 10.11 7.66 -5.93
CA VAL A 52 8.64 7.60 -5.80
C VAL A 52 8.26 6.89 -4.51
N LEU A 53 8.93 5.79 -4.19
CA LEU A 53 8.64 5.01 -2.98
C LEU A 53 8.93 5.82 -1.70
N ARG A 54 10.00 6.64 -1.71
CA ARG A 54 10.29 7.54 -0.58
C ARG A 54 9.17 8.56 -0.38
N GLN A 55 8.65 9.11 -1.46
CA GLN A 55 7.52 10.05 -1.40
C GLN A 55 6.27 9.36 -0.85
N ALA A 56 6.01 8.12 -1.29
CA ALA A 56 4.88 7.34 -0.79
C ALA A 56 5.02 7.04 0.71
N LEU A 57 6.23 6.69 1.16
CA LEU A 57 6.49 6.43 2.58
C LEU A 57 6.24 7.67 3.42
N ALA A 58 6.71 8.83 2.95
CA ALA A 58 6.50 10.09 3.66
C ALA A 58 5.01 10.43 3.76
N ALA A 59 4.28 10.27 2.68
CA ALA A 59 2.85 10.51 2.66
C ALA A 59 2.09 9.56 3.59
N ALA A 60 2.46 8.27 3.57
CA ALA A 60 1.83 7.26 4.39
C ALA A 60 2.13 7.45 5.88
N ARG A 61 3.31 7.99 6.21
CA ARG A 61 3.73 8.23 7.60
C ARG A 61 3.05 9.45 8.21
N GLN A 62 2.60 10.37 7.38
CA GLN A 62 2.00 11.63 7.80
C GLN A 62 0.79 11.37 8.72
N ASP A 63 0.77 12.02 9.88
CA ASP A 63 -0.33 11.95 10.86
C ASP A 63 -0.63 10.55 11.40
N VAL A 64 0.23 9.58 11.16
CA VAL A 64 0.02 8.22 11.65
C VAL A 64 0.05 8.16 13.18
N ASP A 65 0.80 9.05 13.83
CA ASP A 65 0.90 9.14 15.29
C ASP A 65 -0.41 9.59 15.93
N ALA A 66 -1.30 10.24 15.19
CA ALA A 66 -2.58 10.71 15.70
C ALA A 66 -3.60 9.58 15.86
N VAL A 67 -3.33 8.44 15.24
CA VAL A 67 -4.21 7.26 15.32
C VAL A 67 -3.82 6.44 16.55
N LYS A 68 -4.81 6.12 17.37
CA LYS A 68 -4.60 5.35 18.60
C LYS A 68 -5.19 3.96 18.49
#